data_802b8644d636a2f66282d49235bc28a3
#
_entry.id   802b8644d636a2f66282d49235bc28a3
#
_cell.length_a   1.000
_cell.length_b   1.000
_cell.length_c   1.000
_cell.angle_alpha   90.00
_cell.angle_beta   90.00
_cell.angle_gamma   90.00
#
_symmetry.space_group_name_H-M   'P 1'
#
loop_
_entity.id
_entity.type
_entity.pdbx_description
1 polymer ?
#
loop_
_entity_poly.entity_id
_entity_poly.type
_entity_poly.pdbx_seq_one_letter_code
_entity_poly.pdbx_strand_id
1 'polypeptide(L)'
;MSSLIEKLSCIQQQIKAPKNLKNSFGGYMYRNAEGILEAVKPYEEKYKVAFLLQDEMMLVGERYYVKATATILDTETDQTIAATAYAREVETKKGMDESQITGTASSYARKYALNGLLLLDDTKDADTDEFQKEQKQEAATAAQKNTIREICEKHKIDILALYASNNLDEKTLTAIQAGQILSSFKKKYGDD
;
A
#
# COMPACT_ATOMS: atom_id res chain seq x y z
N MET A 1 2.05 -29.81 26.08
CA MET A 1 2.03 -29.23 24.72
C MET A 1 1.32 -27.88 24.79
N SER A 2 1.88 -26.84 24.18
CA SER A 2 1.22 -25.52 24.11
C SER A 2 0.00 -25.63 23.16
N SER A 3 -1.10 -25.00 23.51
CA SER A 3 -2.27 -24.92 22.62
C SER A 3 -1.95 -24.08 21.37
N LEU A 4 -2.69 -24.24 20.28
CA LEU A 4 -2.48 -23.45 19.06
C LEU A 4 -2.60 -21.94 19.32
N ILE A 5 -3.50 -21.51 20.21
CA ILE A 5 -3.64 -20.10 20.56
C ILE A 5 -2.42 -19.55 21.29
N GLU A 6 -1.77 -20.37 22.15
CA GLU A 6 -0.51 -19.97 22.79
C GLU A 6 0.64 -19.90 21.79
N LYS A 7 0.72 -20.86 20.85
CA LYS A 7 1.69 -20.85 19.74
C LYS A 7 1.50 -19.58 18.90
N LEU A 8 0.28 -19.24 18.51
CA LEU A 8 -0.04 -18.02 17.76
C LEU A 8 0.33 -16.76 18.53
N SER A 9 -0.01 -16.67 19.82
CA SER A 9 0.35 -15.53 20.67
C SER A 9 1.87 -15.33 20.74
N CYS A 10 2.64 -16.40 20.87
CA CYS A 10 4.10 -16.32 20.83
C CYS A 10 4.63 -15.82 19.48
N ILE A 11 4.03 -16.26 18.37
CA ILE A 11 4.40 -15.79 17.04
C ILE A 11 4.09 -14.29 16.88
N GLN A 12 2.88 -13.86 17.26
CA GLN A 12 2.46 -12.47 17.19
C GLN A 12 3.39 -11.50 17.96
N GLN A 13 3.93 -11.95 19.10
CA GLN A 13 4.88 -11.14 19.89
C GLN A 13 6.28 -11.07 19.29
N GLN A 14 6.70 -12.09 18.53
CA GLN A 14 8.07 -12.20 18.03
C GLN A 14 8.22 -11.79 16.57
N ILE A 15 7.15 -11.96 15.76
CA ILE A 15 7.23 -11.71 14.33
C ILE A 15 7.51 -10.25 14.03
N LYS A 16 8.45 -10.04 13.10
CA LYS A 16 8.74 -8.73 12.54
C LYS A 16 8.71 -8.83 11.03
N ALA A 17 7.76 -8.15 10.41
CA ALA A 17 7.66 -8.03 8.97
C ALA A 17 7.85 -6.55 8.60
N PRO A 18 9.08 -6.07 8.40
CA PRO A 18 9.36 -4.66 8.20
C PRO A 18 8.76 -4.15 6.89
N LYS A 19 8.37 -2.88 6.86
CA LYS A 19 7.98 -2.16 5.64
C LYS A 19 9.26 -1.77 4.89
N ASN A 20 9.72 -2.60 3.96
CA ASN A 20 10.96 -2.42 3.21
C ASN A 20 10.75 -2.07 1.72
N LEU A 21 9.51 -2.04 1.26
CA LEU A 21 9.16 -1.64 -0.10
C LEU A 21 8.74 -0.18 -0.13
N LYS A 22 9.25 0.60 -1.10
CA LYS A 22 8.90 2.01 -1.28
C LYS A 22 7.86 2.14 -2.38
N ASN A 23 6.73 2.78 -2.07
CA ASN A 23 5.74 3.14 -3.07
C ASN A 23 6.25 4.37 -3.84
N SER A 24 6.44 4.23 -5.15
CA SER A 24 6.96 5.31 -6.02
C SER A 24 5.97 6.47 -6.19
N PHE A 25 4.66 6.23 -6.04
CA PHE A 25 3.62 7.26 -6.17
C PHE A 25 3.38 8.04 -4.89
N GLY A 26 3.35 7.33 -3.75
CA GLY A 26 3.04 7.94 -2.46
C GLY A 26 4.26 8.19 -1.56
N GLY A 27 5.47 7.76 -1.95
CA GLY A 27 6.70 7.96 -1.18
C GLY A 27 6.80 7.13 0.12
N TYR A 28 5.74 6.44 0.53
CA TYR A 28 5.69 5.70 1.79
C TYR A 28 6.28 4.29 1.68
N MET A 29 6.78 3.81 2.82
CA MET A 29 7.26 2.43 2.94
C MET A 29 6.09 1.51 3.26
N TYR A 30 6.03 0.36 2.57
CA TYR A 30 4.98 -0.65 2.78
C TYR A 30 5.56 -2.07 2.80
N ARG A 31 4.77 -3.04 3.24
CA ARG A 31 5.02 -4.47 3.11
C ARG A 31 3.99 -5.09 2.19
N ASN A 32 4.36 -6.14 1.49
CA ASN A 32 3.45 -6.98 0.71
C ASN A 32 3.17 -8.31 1.42
N ALA A 33 2.25 -9.11 0.88
CA ALA A 33 1.94 -10.42 1.43
C ALA A 33 3.16 -11.36 1.43
N GLU A 34 3.99 -11.30 0.38
CA GLU A 34 5.20 -12.13 0.24
C GLU A 34 6.20 -11.86 1.37
N GLY A 35 6.45 -10.60 1.72
CA GLY A 35 7.33 -10.24 2.83
C GLY A 35 6.84 -10.75 4.19
N ILE A 36 5.50 -10.83 4.38
CA ILE A 36 4.93 -11.42 5.59
C ILE A 36 5.09 -12.95 5.57
N LEU A 37 4.84 -13.59 4.43
CA LEU A 37 5.02 -15.04 4.28
C LEU A 37 6.47 -15.47 4.52
N GLU A 38 7.44 -14.72 4.04
CA GLU A 38 8.85 -14.97 4.36
C GLU A 38 9.13 -14.81 5.86
N ALA A 39 8.52 -13.83 6.51
CA ALA A 39 8.73 -13.58 7.93
C ALA A 39 8.12 -14.67 8.83
N VAL A 40 7.09 -15.41 8.40
CA VAL A 40 6.49 -16.49 9.21
C VAL A 40 7.23 -17.81 9.10
N LYS A 41 7.96 -18.10 8.01
CA LYS A 41 8.64 -19.38 7.76
C LYS A 41 9.50 -19.88 8.93
N PRO A 42 10.33 -19.05 9.61
CA PRO A 42 11.12 -19.51 10.74
C PRO A 42 10.29 -20.02 11.93
N TYR A 43 9.04 -19.57 12.03
CA TYR A 43 8.15 -19.94 13.13
C TYR A 43 7.42 -21.25 12.89
N GLU A 44 7.27 -21.69 11.63
CA GLU A 44 6.60 -22.95 11.28
C GLU A 44 7.31 -24.14 11.91
N GLU A 45 8.61 -24.25 11.74
CA GLU A 45 9.41 -25.31 12.34
C GLU A 45 9.47 -25.17 13.87
N LYS A 46 9.70 -23.93 14.35
CA LYS A 46 9.89 -23.63 15.78
C LYS A 46 8.66 -24.01 16.62
N TYR A 47 7.47 -23.71 16.11
CA TYR A 47 6.21 -23.90 16.84
C TYR A 47 5.37 -25.07 16.34
N LYS A 48 5.86 -25.85 15.38
CA LYS A 48 5.13 -26.97 14.77
C LYS A 48 3.77 -26.54 14.23
N VAL A 49 3.76 -25.49 13.43
CA VAL A 49 2.58 -24.94 12.77
C VAL A 49 2.82 -24.82 11.26
N ALA A 50 1.76 -24.68 10.50
CA ALA A 50 1.80 -24.35 9.08
C ALA A 50 0.87 -23.18 8.79
N PHE A 51 1.20 -22.38 7.77
CA PHE A 51 0.34 -21.29 7.31
C PHE A 51 -0.20 -21.59 5.92
N LEU A 52 -1.51 -21.36 5.74
CA LEU A 52 -2.19 -21.49 4.45
C LEU A 52 -2.86 -20.18 4.08
N LEU A 53 -2.87 -19.88 2.79
CA LEU A 53 -3.63 -18.78 2.21
C LEU A 53 -4.57 -19.32 1.14
N GLN A 54 -5.83 -18.94 1.21
CA GLN A 54 -6.85 -19.28 0.24
C GLN A 54 -7.59 -18.04 -0.21
N ASP A 55 -7.91 -17.95 -1.49
CA ASP A 55 -8.70 -16.87 -2.07
C ASP A 55 -10.03 -17.42 -2.59
N GLU A 56 -11.07 -16.61 -2.44
CA GLU A 56 -12.43 -16.88 -2.92
C GLU A 56 -12.99 -15.59 -3.55
N MET A 57 -13.62 -15.72 -4.72
CA MET A 57 -14.32 -14.59 -5.34
C MET A 57 -15.72 -14.47 -4.74
N MET A 58 -16.04 -13.24 -4.29
CA MET A 58 -17.32 -12.91 -3.68
C MET A 58 -18.03 -11.82 -4.48
N LEU A 59 -19.30 -12.02 -4.79
CA LEU A 59 -20.16 -10.98 -5.36
C LEU A 59 -21.00 -10.38 -4.23
N VAL A 60 -20.83 -9.06 -3.97
CA VAL A 60 -21.62 -8.33 -2.98
C VAL A 60 -22.33 -7.17 -3.68
N GLY A 61 -23.64 -7.31 -3.83
CA GLY A 61 -24.42 -6.47 -4.71
C GLY A 61 -23.96 -6.67 -6.17
N GLU A 62 -23.51 -5.60 -6.81
CA GLU A 62 -22.97 -5.63 -8.18
C GLU A 62 -21.44 -5.54 -8.23
N ARG A 63 -20.75 -5.84 -7.11
CA ARG A 63 -19.32 -5.64 -6.98
C ARG A 63 -18.60 -6.91 -6.60
N TYR A 64 -17.50 -7.18 -7.31
CA TYR A 64 -16.63 -8.31 -7.00
C TYR A 64 -15.60 -7.94 -5.93
N TYR A 65 -15.38 -8.89 -5.03
CA TYR A 65 -14.36 -8.85 -3.99
C TYR A 65 -13.55 -10.14 -4.00
N VAL A 66 -12.26 -10.01 -3.79
CA VAL A 66 -11.42 -11.15 -3.39
C VAL A 66 -11.46 -11.23 -1.88
N LYS A 67 -11.95 -12.37 -1.36
CA LYS A 67 -11.86 -12.74 0.05
C LYS A 67 -10.62 -13.60 0.22
N ALA A 68 -9.69 -13.18 1.03
CA ALA A 68 -8.54 -13.98 1.42
C ALA A 68 -8.72 -14.51 2.84
N THR A 69 -8.37 -15.78 3.05
CA THR A 69 -8.34 -16.42 4.35
C THR A 69 -6.91 -16.86 4.66
N ALA A 70 -6.33 -16.28 5.72
CA ALA A 70 -5.06 -16.72 6.28
C ALA A 70 -5.34 -17.67 7.45
N THR A 71 -4.79 -18.86 7.42
CA THR A 71 -5.02 -19.90 8.42
C THR A 71 -3.68 -20.35 9.00
N ILE A 72 -3.59 -20.44 10.31
CA ILE A 72 -2.54 -21.17 11.02
C ILE A 72 -3.09 -22.52 11.44
N LEU A 73 -2.32 -23.59 11.19
CA LEU A 73 -2.64 -24.97 11.55
C LEU A 73 -1.61 -25.48 12.54
N ASP A 74 -2.06 -26.21 13.53
CA ASP A 74 -1.19 -26.99 14.41
C ASP A 74 -0.88 -28.34 13.76
N THR A 75 0.39 -28.61 13.46
CA THR A 75 0.79 -29.88 12.79
C THR A 75 0.73 -31.11 13.70
N GLU A 76 0.50 -30.91 15.01
CA GLU A 76 0.44 -32.00 15.99
C GLU A 76 -1.00 -32.32 16.41
N THR A 77 -1.95 -31.39 16.26
CA THR A 77 -3.33 -31.55 16.76
C THR A 77 -4.43 -31.29 15.73
N ASP A 78 -4.10 -30.94 14.52
CA ASP A 78 -5.02 -30.53 13.43
C ASP A 78 -5.94 -29.32 13.76
N GLN A 79 -5.67 -28.61 14.87
CA GLN A 79 -6.39 -27.39 15.21
C GLN A 79 -6.04 -26.25 14.24
N THR A 80 -7.01 -25.40 13.97
CA THR A 80 -6.84 -24.26 13.07
C THR A 80 -7.41 -22.97 13.68
N ILE A 81 -6.75 -21.84 13.37
CA ILE A 81 -7.26 -20.50 13.63
C ILE A 81 -7.11 -19.72 12.32
N ALA A 82 -8.14 -18.96 11.94
CA ALA A 82 -8.14 -18.22 10.68
C ALA A 82 -8.59 -16.77 10.87
N ALA A 83 -8.06 -15.90 10.01
CA ALA A 83 -8.53 -14.54 9.82
C ALA A 83 -8.83 -14.31 8.34
N THR A 84 -9.87 -13.52 8.06
CA THR A 84 -10.30 -13.21 6.70
C THR A 84 -10.24 -11.70 6.45
N ALA A 85 -9.93 -11.33 5.21
CA ALA A 85 -10.01 -9.95 4.76
C ALA A 85 -10.52 -9.89 3.32
N TYR A 86 -10.96 -8.73 2.92
CA TYR A 86 -11.56 -8.50 1.60
C TYR A 86 -10.85 -7.36 0.89
N ALA A 87 -10.67 -7.49 -0.42
CA ALA A 87 -10.28 -6.39 -1.27
C ALA A 87 -11.24 -6.30 -2.45
N ARG A 88 -11.73 -5.09 -2.75
CA ARG A 88 -12.60 -4.88 -3.90
C ARG A 88 -11.81 -5.00 -5.18
N GLU A 89 -12.32 -5.77 -6.12
CA GLU A 89 -11.86 -5.81 -7.49
C GLU A 89 -12.53 -4.66 -8.27
N VAL A 90 -11.74 -3.85 -8.95
CA VAL A 90 -12.27 -2.82 -9.86
C VAL A 90 -12.49 -3.43 -11.24
N GLU A 91 -13.55 -3.03 -11.93
CA GLU A 91 -13.88 -3.58 -13.25
C GLU A 91 -12.81 -3.27 -14.30
N THR A 92 -12.26 -2.07 -14.27
CA THR A 92 -11.24 -1.63 -15.22
C THR A 92 -10.21 -0.73 -14.54
N LYS A 93 -8.96 -0.83 -14.97
CA LYS A 93 -7.89 0.07 -14.55
C LYS A 93 -6.94 0.32 -15.71
N LYS A 94 -6.71 1.59 -16.05
CA LYS A 94 -5.81 1.98 -17.14
C LYS A 94 -4.42 1.38 -16.95
N GLY A 95 -3.94 0.65 -17.95
CA GLY A 95 -2.60 0.05 -17.97
C GLY A 95 -2.50 -1.29 -17.24
N MET A 96 -3.62 -1.92 -16.90
CA MET A 96 -3.67 -3.27 -16.34
C MET A 96 -4.64 -4.14 -17.14
N ASP A 97 -4.27 -5.40 -17.36
CA ASP A 97 -5.19 -6.41 -17.85
C ASP A 97 -6.07 -6.97 -16.71
N GLU A 98 -7.09 -7.75 -17.07
CA GLU A 98 -8.06 -8.30 -16.12
C GLU A 98 -7.39 -9.20 -15.07
N SER A 99 -6.42 -10.02 -15.46
CA SER A 99 -5.69 -10.90 -14.53
C SER A 99 -4.83 -10.11 -13.56
N GLN A 100 -4.23 -9.00 -13.99
CA GLN A 100 -3.48 -8.09 -13.13
C GLN A 100 -4.37 -7.36 -12.13
N ILE A 101 -5.61 -7.02 -12.52
CA ILE A 101 -6.59 -6.40 -11.63
C ILE A 101 -6.95 -7.37 -10.51
N THR A 102 -7.33 -8.60 -10.84
CA THR A 102 -7.64 -9.67 -9.86
C THR A 102 -6.43 -9.97 -8.98
N GLY A 103 -5.24 -10.12 -9.56
CA GLY A 103 -3.99 -10.36 -8.82
C GLY A 103 -3.67 -9.23 -7.82
N THR A 104 -3.96 -7.99 -8.20
CA THR A 104 -3.80 -6.85 -7.28
C THR A 104 -4.77 -6.95 -6.11
N ALA A 105 -6.05 -7.20 -6.35
CA ALA A 105 -7.05 -7.36 -5.30
C ALA A 105 -6.69 -8.54 -4.36
N SER A 106 -6.26 -9.68 -4.92
CA SER A 106 -5.76 -10.84 -4.17
C SER A 106 -4.59 -10.45 -3.25
N SER A 107 -3.58 -9.76 -3.77
CA SER A 107 -2.41 -9.34 -2.97
C SER A 107 -2.81 -8.45 -1.79
N TYR A 108 -3.76 -7.53 -1.97
CA TYR A 108 -4.29 -6.72 -0.88
C TYR A 108 -5.06 -7.53 0.15
N ALA A 109 -6.01 -8.39 -0.30
CA ALA A 109 -6.80 -9.22 0.59
C ALA A 109 -5.92 -10.14 1.44
N ARG A 110 -4.94 -10.81 0.83
CA ARG A 110 -3.96 -11.68 1.51
C ARG A 110 -3.14 -10.92 2.55
N LYS A 111 -2.63 -9.73 2.19
CA LYS A 111 -1.89 -8.88 3.13
C LYS A 111 -2.72 -8.54 4.36
N TYR A 112 -3.97 -8.12 4.17
CA TYR A 112 -4.84 -7.76 5.28
C TYR A 112 -5.26 -8.97 6.13
N ALA A 113 -5.50 -10.13 5.52
CA ALA A 113 -5.78 -11.36 6.26
C ALA A 113 -4.59 -11.78 7.13
N LEU A 114 -3.37 -11.74 6.59
CA LEU A 114 -2.14 -12.00 7.35
C LEU A 114 -1.90 -10.98 8.45
N ASN A 115 -2.12 -9.68 8.19
CA ASN A 115 -2.00 -8.64 9.21
C ASN A 115 -2.96 -8.90 10.38
N GLY A 116 -4.21 -9.27 10.09
CA GLY A 116 -5.20 -9.60 11.11
C GLY A 116 -4.84 -10.84 11.92
N LEU A 117 -4.39 -11.91 11.26
CA LEU A 117 -4.00 -13.16 11.94
C LEU A 117 -2.76 -12.95 12.83
N LEU A 118 -1.77 -12.21 12.35
CA LEU A 118 -0.47 -12.05 13.00
C LEU A 118 -0.37 -10.79 13.86
N LEU A 119 -1.44 -9.99 13.96
CA LEU A 119 -1.48 -8.69 14.67
C LEU A 119 -0.30 -7.78 14.27
N LEU A 120 0.01 -7.77 12.97
CA LEU A 120 1.04 -6.89 12.45
C LEU A 120 0.52 -5.47 12.43
N ASP A 121 0.89 -4.71 13.45
CA ASP A 121 0.50 -3.33 13.59
C ASP A 121 1.14 -2.46 12.51
N ASP A 122 0.31 -1.72 11.81
CA ASP A 122 0.69 -0.67 10.90
C ASP A 122 0.55 0.67 11.61
N THR A 123 1.42 0.90 12.61
CA THR A 123 1.44 2.11 13.44
C THR A 123 1.53 3.43 12.68
N LYS A 124 1.67 3.38 11.35
CA LYS A 124 1.51 4.53 10.46
C LYS A 124 0.59 4.11 9.31
N ASP A 125 -0.70 4.18 9.55
CA ASP A 125 -1.71 4.01 8.50
C ASP A 125 -1.61 5.20 7.52
N ALA A 126 -1.68 4.90 6.22
CA ALA A 126 -1.69 5.93 5.19
C ALA A 126 -2.85 6.93 5.33
N ASP A 127 -3.86 6.58 6.14
CA ASP A 127 -5.03 7.39 6.43
C ASP A 127 -4.88 8.29 7.67
N THR A 128 -3.75 8.22 8.39
CA THR A 128 -3.54 9.10 9.54
C THR A 128 -3.17 10.52 9.11
N ASP A 129 -3.72 11.52 9.80
CA ASP A 129 -3.42 12.95 9.59
C ASP A 129 -1.92 13.26 9.66
N GLU A 130 -1.15 12.46 10.41
CA GLU A 130 0.30 12.57 10.50
C GLU A 130 1.01 12.19 9.20
N PHE A 131 0.56 11.12 8.53
CA PHE A 131 1.08 10.72 7.23
C PHE A 131 0.78 11.75 6.15
N GLN A 132 -0.43 12.32 6.16
CA GLN A 132 -0.78 13.42 5.26
C GLN A 132 0.01 14.70 5.58
N LYS A 133 0.35 14.95 6.84
CA LYS A 133 1.21 16.09 7.23
C LYS A 133 2.67 15.88 6.82
N GLU A 134 3.21 14.67 6.94
CA GLU A 134 4.58 14.35 6.46
C GLU A 134 4.69 14.51 4.94
N GLN A 135 3.70 14.03 4.15
CA GLN A 135 3.67 14.25 2.70
C GLN A 135 3.53 15.73 2.32
N LYS A 136 2.78 16.52 3.11
CA LYS A 136 2.64 17.96 2.89
C LYS A 136 3.94 18.73 3.14
N GLN A 137 4.90 18.15 3.84
CA GLN A 137 6.18 18.79 4.17
C GLN A 137 7.36 18.34 3.30
N GLU A 138 7.22 17.27 2.49
CA GLU A 138 8.28 16.89 1.55
C GLU A 138 8.48 17.97 0.49
N ALA A 139 9.73 18.42 0.33
CA ALA A 139 10.07 19.37 -0.72
C ALA A 139 9.86 18.76 -2.12
N ALA A 140 9.43 19.58 -3.07
CA ALA A 140 9.32 19.17 -4.46
C ALA A 140 10.65 18.65 -4.99
N THR A 141 10.61 17.52 -5.69
CA THR A 141 11.79 16.90 -6.29
C THR A 141 12.36 17.78 -7.40
N ALA A 142 13.66 17.63 -7.68
CA ALA A 142 14.29 18.34 -8.79
C ALA A 142 13.59 18.02 -10.13
N ALA A 143 13.14 16.78 -10.32
CA ALA A 143 12.37 16.37 -11.50
C ALA A 143 11.06 17.16 -11.63
N GLN A 144 10.26 17.25 -10.57
CA GLN A 144 9.02 18.02 -10.57
C GLN A 144 9.25 19.50 -10.89
N LYS A 145 10.26 20.11 -10.27
CA LYS A 145 10.61 21.52 -10.53
C LYS A 145 11.06 21.76 -11.98
N ASN A 146 11.86 20.85 -12.53
CA ASN A 146 12.32 20.94 -13.93
C ASN A 146 11.13 20.78 -14.89
N THR A 147 10.24 19.80 -14.69
CA THR A 147 9.05 19.65 -15.53
C THR A 147 8.15 20.88 -15.49
N ILE A 148 7.97 21.51 -14.32
CA ILE A 148 7.22 22.79 -14.22
C ILE A 148 7.89 23.88 -15.06
N ARG A 149 9.23 24.00 -15.00
CA ARG A 149 9.98 25.00 -15.78
C ARG A 149 9.83 24.76 -17.28
N GLU A 150 10.03 23.52 -17.74
CA GLU A 150 9.91 23.12 -19.14
C GLU A 150 8.51 23.45 -19.71
N ILE A 151 7.45 23.15 -18.97
CA ILE A 151 6.09 23.49 -19.38
C ILE A 151 5.89 25.01 -19.40
N CYS A 152 6.41 25.73 -18.41
CA CYS A 152 6.32 27.19 -18.38
C CYS A 152 7.05 27.83 -19.57
N GLU A 153 8.24 27.36 -19.92
CA GLU A 153 9.01 27.82 -21.08
C GLU A 153 8.27 27.50 -22.39
N LYS A 154 7.80 26.28 -22.57
CA LYS A 154 7.05 25.83 -23.76
C LYS A 154 5.82 26.68 -24.01
N HIS A 155 5.08 27.04 -22.98
CA HIS A 155 3.82 27.79 -23.08
C HIS A 155 3.98 29.29 -22.79
N LYS A 156 5.23 29.81 -22.66
CA LYS A 156 5.54 31.20 -22.39
C LYS A 156 4.85 31.75 -21.13
N ILE A 157 4.81 30.92 -20.08
CA ILE A 157 4.23 31.28 -18.78
C ILE A 157 5.36 31.86 -17.90
N ASP A 158 5.12 32.99 -17.29
CA ASP A 158 6.02 33.52 -16.28
C ASP A 158 5.92 32.65 -15.00
N ILE A 159 6.99 31.91 -14.72
CA ILE A 159 7.06 31.00 -13.58
C ILE A 159 6.98 31.74 -12.24
N LEU A 160 7.51 32.96 -12.16
CA LEU A 160 7.46 33.77 -10.95
C LEU A 160 6.04 34.26 -10.69
N ALA A 161 5.34 34.70 -11.73
CA ALA A 161 3.94 35.06 -11.65
C ALA A 161 3.05 33.85 -11.30
N LEU A 162 3.37 32.66 -11.83
CA LEU A 162 2.68 31.42 -11.48
C LEU A 162 2.82 31.11 -9.99
N TYR A 163 4.01 31.17 -9.43
CA TYR A 163 4.23 30.94 -8.02
C TYR A 163 3.57 32.01 -7.15
N ALA A 164 3.72 33.28 -7.50
CA ALA A 164 3.10 34.38 -6.76
C ALA A 164 1.57 34.31 -6.72
N SER A 165 0.92 33.98 -7.84
CA SER A 165 -0.54 33.86 -7.92
C SER A 165 -1.11 32.71 -7.09
N ASN A 166 -0.29 31.70 -6.76
CA ASN A 166 -0.64 30.56 -5.94
C ASN A 166 -0.12 30.66 -4.49
N ASN A 167 0.46 31.80 -4.10
CA ASN A 167 1.15 32.00 -2.81
C ASN A 167 2.22 30.94 -2.53
N LEU A 168 3.01 30.61 -3.54
CA LEU A 168 4.08 29.60 -3.49
C LEU A 168 5.45 30.26 -3.68
N ASP A 169 6.48 29.59 -3.17
CA ASP A 169 7.89 29.94 -3.38
C ASP A 169 8.63 28.68 -3.83
N GLU A 170 9.48 28.80 -4.85
CA GLU A 170 10.23 27.67 -5.40
C GLU A 170 11.10 26.95 -4.36
N LYS A 171 11.64 27.70 -3.37
CA LYS A 171 12.50 27.12 -2.33
C LYS A 171 11.74 26.29 -1.32
N THR A 172 10.48 26.66 -1.05
CA THR A 172 9.62 26.01 -0.08
C THR A 172 8.54 25.14 -0.72
N LEU A 173 8.55 25.03 -2.08
CA LEU A 173 7.58 24.25 -2.83
C LEU A 173 7.60 22.79 -2.38
N THR A 174 6.42 22.28 -1.96
CA THR A 174 6.25 20.88 -1.56
C THR A 174 5.93 19.98 -2.74
N ALA A 175 6.17 18.67 -2.60
CA ALA A 175 5.87 17.67 -3.63
C ALA A 175 4.39 17.67 -4.03
N ILE A 176 3.48 17.91 -3.07
CA ILE A 176 2.05 18.01 -3.33
C ILE A 176 1.70 19.26 -4.14
N GLN A 177 2.24 20.41 -3.76
CA GLN A 177 2.01 21.68 -4.48
C GLN A 177 2.54 21.58 -5.91
N ALA A 178 3.72 21.00 -6.11
CA ALA A 178 4.26 20.73 -7.45
C ALA A 178 3.35 19.79 -8.25
N GLY A 179 2.83 18.72 -7.65
CA GLY A 179 1.88 17.82 -8.28
C GLY A 179 0.57 18.49 -8.69
N GLN A 180 0.06 19.42 -7.87
CA GLN A 180 -1.13 20.22 -8.19
C GLN A 180 -0.92 21.12 -9.40
N ILE A 181 0.24 21.80 -9.48
CA ILE A 181 0.62 22.62 -10.64
C ILE A 181 0.68 21.75 -11.89
N LEU A 182 1.40 20.63 -11.86
CA LEU A 182 1.52 19.71 -12.99
C LEU A 182 0.16 19.15 -13.44
N SER A 183 -0.72 18.81 -12.49
CA SER A 183 -2.09 18.37 -12.78
C SER A 183 -2.92 19.46 -13.46
N SER A 184 -2.76 20.71 -13.05
CA SER A 184 -3.43 21.86 -13.67
C SER A 184 -2.95 22.10 -15.09
N PHE A 185 -1.66 21.96 -15.34
CA PHE A 185 -1.06 22.05 -16.66
C PHE A 185 -1.56 20.94 -17.58
N LYS A 186 -1.60 19.69 -17.09
CA LYS A 186 -2.15 18.56 -17.85
C LYS A 186 -3.61 18.77 -18.25
N LYS A 187 -4.44 19.34 -17.37
CA LYS A 187 -5.84 19.70 -17.68
C LYS A 187 -5.95 20.79 -18.73
N LYS A 188 -5.01 21.76 -18.73
CA LYS A 188 -5.08 22.95 -19.59
C LYS A 188 -4.42 22.72 -20.96
N TYR A 189 -3.35 21.93 -21.01
CA TYR A 189 -2.49 21.79 -22.20
C TYR A 189 -2.45 20.37 -22.76
N GLY A 190 -3.03 19.37 -22.05
CA GLY A 190 -2.99 17.96 -22.47
C GLY A 190 -1.76 17.20 -21.98
N ASP A 191 -1.54 16.02 -22.54
CA ASP A 191 -0.40 15.14 -22.25
C ASP A 191 0.82 15.42 -23.17
N ASP A 192 0.98 16.63 -23.67
CA ASP A 192 2.09 17.04 -24.56
C ASP A 192 3.43 17.18 -23.82
#